data_3a2e6b27572faa8a59f1d4d9fbc1320e
#
_entry.id   3a2e6b27572faa8a59f1d4d9fbc1320e
#
_cell.length_a   1.000
_cell.length_b   1.000
_cell.length_c   1.000
_cell.angle_alpha   90.00
_cell.angle_beta   90.00
_cell.angle_gamma   90.00
#
_symmetry.space_group_name_H-M   'P 1'
#
loop_
_entity.id
_entity.type
_entity.pdbx_description
1 polymer ?
#
loop_
_entity_poly.entity_id
_entity_poly.type
_entity_poly.pdbx_seq_one_letter_code
_entity_poly.pdbx_strand_id
1 'polypeptide(L)'
;MSYVTPGRTSEVDLCQFMSVFFPAFVALNRLTPNGPSVLEFNCRFGDPETQVVLPLLETDLYEVFKACCDGNLDSVDVRFKENVSAATVVCAAKGYPEKYPKGMEITGLPEAAKEKGVKVYHAGTKIDAAGVTRCSGGRVLAVTGLGNDLSEALAASYKAVRQISFKDEGAADLKHFRTDIAKGAVKRKLRIGVLGSTRGTALLPVIEACANGTLHAEIVAVVSNRSDAPILDKGRGLGPNVTTKFVSSKDLSREQYDAECTSLLVDAGVEYVLLVGYMRILSKEFTDFWAGRCVNVHPSLLPKHAGGMDLAVSCVLTVIMLVIILLDISVLKLDTVICFFVSE
;
A
#
# COMPACT_ATOMS: atom_id res chain seq x y z
N MET A 1 -11.93 -12.16 3.79
CA MET A 1 -11.12 -11.01 3.30
C MET A 1 -9.96 -11.65 2.56
N SER A 2 -9.97 -11.59 1.24
CA SER A 2 -9.04 -12.40 0.44
C SER A 2 -8.21 -11.50 -0.46
N TYR A 3 -6.91 -11.46 -0.18
CA TYR A 3 -5.89 -10.82 -0.99
C TYR A 3 -4.56 -11.57 -0.85
N VAL A 4 -3.76 -11.55 -1.91
CA VAL A 4 -2.42 -12.15 -1.96
C VAL A 4 -1.46 -11.11 -2.52
N THR A 5 -0.31 -10.94 -1.85
CA THR A 5 0.80 -10.09 -2.31
C THR A 5 2.04 -10.95 -2.53
N PRO A 6 2.76 -10.80 -3.65
CA PRO A 6 4.04 -11.47 -3.84
C PRO A 6 5.13 -10.84 -2.98
N GLY A 7 6.07 -11.63 -2.49
CA GLY A 7 7.33 -11.14 -1.96
C GLY A 7 7.64 -11.38 -0.48
N ARG A 8 6.89 -12.24 0.23
CA ARG A 8 7.36 -12.81 1.50
C ARG A 8 7.03 -14.29 1.56
N THR A 9 8.00 -15.12 1.26
CA THR A 9 8.00 -16.54 1.67
C THR A 9 8.15 -16.61 3.19
N SER A 10 7.09 -16.28 3.93
CA SER A 10 6.98 -16.58 5.35
C SER A 10 6.20 -17.89 5.50
N GLU A 11 6.38 -18.59 6.62
CA GLU A 11 5.63 -19.81 6.94
C GLU A 11 4.11 -19.63 6.85
N VAL A 12 3.63 -18.36 6.97
CA VAL A 12 2.22 -17.99 6.82
C VAL A 12 1.74 -18.11 5.37
N ASP A 13 2.60 -17.75 4.40
CA ASP A 13 2.27 -17.86 2.96
C ASP A 13 2.20 -19.33 2.53
N LEU A 14 3.05 -20.17 3.09
CA LEU A 14 3.04 -21.62 2.84
C LEU A 14 1.77 -22.27 3.40
N CYS A 15 1.31 -21.90 4.58
CA CYS A 15 0.07 -22.39 5.16
C CYS A 15 -1.16 -21.92 4.37
N GLN A 16 -1.16 -20.70 3.86
CA GLN A 16 -2.21 -20.16 3.02
C GLN A 16 -2.20 -20.83 1.63
N PHE A 17 -1.02 -21.10 1.08
CA PHE A 17 -0.78 -21.88 -0.12
C PHE A 17 -1.27 -23.32 0.03
N MET A 18 -0.84 -24.01 1.09
CA MET A 18 -1.28 -25.37 1.42
C MET A 18 -2.79 -25.48 1.59
N SER A 19 -3.43 -24.43 2.13
CA SER A 19 -4.89 -24.44 2.37
C SER A 19 -5.73 -24.32 1.10
N VAL A 20 -5.17 -23.83 -0.01
CA VAL A 20 -5.86 -23.72 -1.29
C VAL A 20 -5.70 -24.96 -2.16
N PHE A 21 -4.52 -25.57 -2.11
CA PHE A 21 -4.16 -26.72 -2.98
C PHE A 21 -4.35 -28.10 -2.34
N PHE A 22 -4.41 -28.17 -1.01
CA PHE A 22 -4.89 -29.41 -0.37
C PHE A 22 -6.43 -29.42 -0.43
N PRO A 23 -7.07 -30.30 -1.21
CA PRO A 23 -8.51 -30.31 -1.38
C PRO A 23 -9.28 -30.60 -0.08
N ALA A 24 -8.60 -30.70 1.05
CA ALA A 24 -9.19 -31.02 2.34
C ALA A 24 -9.11 -29.90 3.39
N PHE A 25 -8.30 -28.84 3.22
CA PHE A 25 -8.11 -27.91 4.35
C PHE A 25 -7.83 -26.46 3.91
N VAL A 26 -8.82 -25.59 3.95
CA VAL A 26 -8.60 -24.15 4.11
C VAL A 26 -8.69 -23.84 5.60
N ALA A 27 -7.56 -23.61 6.26
CA ALA A 27 -7.55 -23.12 7.62
C ALA A 27 -7.63 -21.59 7.61
N LEU A 28 -8.74 -21.03 8.05
CA LEU A 28 -8.84 -19.60 8.36
C LEU A 28 -8.10 -19.33 9.66
N ASN A 29 -6.99 -18.57 9.55
CA ASN A 29 -6.18 -18.19 10.69
C ASN A 29 -6.33 -16.71 10.99
N ARG A 30 -6.43 -16.37 12.28
CA ARG A 30 -6.31 -15.00 12.76
C ARG A 30 -4.92 -14.81 13.36
N LEU A 31 -4.18 -13.82 12.85
CA LEU A 31 -2.94 -13.38 13.48
C LEU A 31 -3.27 -12.66 14.79
N THR A 32 -2.73 -13.17 15.89
CA THR A 32 -2.85 -12.59 17.22
C THR A 32 -1.47 -12.19 17.74
N PRO A 33 -1.36 -11.37 18.80
CA PRO A 33 -0.06 -11.10 19.44
C PRO A 33 0.69 -12.36 19.90
N ASN A 34 -0.03 -13.46 20.11
CA ASN A 34 0.53 -14.75 20.54
C ASN A 34 0.74 -15.74 19.37
N GLY A 35 0.68 -15.27 18.13
CA GLY A 35 0.83 -16.09 16.93
C GLY A 35 -0.50 -16.41 16.22
N PRO A 36 -0.47 -17.25 15.18
CA PRO A 36 -1.66 -17.62 14.42
C PRO A 36 -2.62 -18.47 15.26
N SER A 37 -3.90 -18.16 15.19
CA SER A 37 -4.99 -18.88 15.83
C SER A 37 -5.98 -19.36 14.78
N VAL A 38 -6.22 -20.66 14.73
CA VAL A 38 -7.17 -21.27 13.77
C VAL A 38 -8.60 -20.89 14.16
N LEU A 39 -9.35 -20.36 13.18
CA LEU A 39 -10.76 -20.03 13.34
C LEU A 39 -11.67 -21.17 12.88
N GLU A 40 -11.41 -21.68 11.67
CA GLU A 40 -12.19 -22.79 11.10
C GLU A 40 -11.38 -23.52 10.02
N PHE A 41 -11.86 -24.71 9.66
CA PHE A 41 -11.36 -25.47 8.54
C PHE A 41 -12.46 -25.59 7.46
N ASN A 42 -12.09 -25.31 6.21
CA ASN A 42 -12.95 -25.54 5.05
C ASN A 42 -12.40 -26.72 4.24
N CYS A 43 -13.14 -27.83 4.20
CA CYS A 43 -12.75 -29.02 3.43
C CYS A 43 -13.12 -28.91 1.95
N ARG A 44 -12.90 -27.77 1.34
CA ARG A 44 -13.19 -27.43 -0.06
C ARG A 44 -12.44 -26.15 -0.47
N PHE A 45 -12.46 -25.84 -1.76
CA PHE A 45 -12.01 -24.53 -2.21
C PHE A 45 -12.78 -23.41 -1.51
N GLY A 46 -12.04 -22.42 -1.04
CA GLY A 46 -12.61 -21.24 -0.40
C GLY A 46 -13.40 -20.37 -1.39
N ASP A 47 -14.41 -19.70 -0.91
CA ASP A 47 -15.18 -18.70 -1.63
C ASP A 47 -15.33 -17.46 -0.74
N PRO A 48 -14.62 -16.34 -1.04
CA PRO A 48 -14.04 -15.96 -2.33
C PRO A 48 -12.52 -16.17 -2.49
N GLU A 49 -11.86 -17.02 -1.71
CA GLU A 49 -10.39 -17.19 -1.72
C GLU A 49 -9.91 -17.72 -3.09
N THR A 50 -10.61 -18.67 -3.67
CA THR A 50 -10.29 -19.27 -4.97
C THR A 50 -10.24 -18.23 -6.08
N GLN A 51 -11.14 -17.27 -6.08
CA GLN A 51 -11.22 -16.19 -7.07
C GLN A 51 -10.05 -15.20 -6.98
N VAL A 52 -9.28 -15.23 -5.90
CA VAL A 52 -8.06 -14.44 -5.72
C VAL A 52 -6.82 -15.24 -6.12
N VAL A 53 -6.73 -16.50 -5.70
CA VAL A 53 -5.51 -17.30 -5.83
C VAL A 53 -5.33 -17.83 -7.24
N LEU A 54 -6.37 -18.41 -7.84
CA LEU A 54 -6.26 -19.03 -9.17
C LEU A 54 -5.86 -18.08 -10.29
N PRO A 55 -6.26 -16.79 -10.33
CA PRO A 55 -5.75 -15.85 -11.31
C PRO A 55 -4.24 -15.58 -11.25
N LEU A 56 -3.62 -15.86 -10.11
CA LEU A 56 -2.17 -15.71 -9.90
C LEU A 56 -1.39 -16.98 -10.26
N LEU A 57 -2.04 -18.13 -10.28
CA LEU A 57 -1.41 -19.41 -10.65
C LEU A 57 -1.02 -19.42 -12.12
N GLU A 58 0.24 -19.78 -12.42
CA GLU A 58 0.75 -19.97 -13.78
C GLU A 58 0.80 -21.45 -14.18
N THR A 59 1.12 -22.33 -13.23
CA THR A 59 1.14 -23.78 -13.46
C THR A 59 -0.27 -24.28 -13.76
N ASP A 60 -0.40 -25.22 -14.68
CA ASP A 60 -1.69 -25.83 -15.00
C ASP A 60 -2.28 -26.51 -13.75
N LEU A 61 -3.50 -26.11 -13.39
CA LEU A 61 -4.17 -26.62 -12.19
C LEU A 61 -4.42 -28.11 -12.23
N TYR A 62 -4.64 -28.68 -13.43
CA TYR A 62 -4.81 -30.12 -13.60
C TYR A 62 -3.53 -30.89 -13.24
N GLU A 63 -2.36 -30.41 -13.66
CA GLU A 63 -1.07 -31.01 -13.30
C GLU A 63 -0.85 -30.99 -11.79
N VAL A 64 -1.18 -29.86 -11.15
CA VAL A 64 -1.10 -29.73 -9.68
C VAL A 64 -2.01 -30.75 -9.00
N PHE A 65 -3.28 -30.84 -9.44
CA PHE A 65 -4.23 -31.80 -8.88
C PHE A 65 -3.82 -33.24 -9.09
N LYS A 66 -3.35 -33.56 -10.29
CA LYS A 66 -2.85 -34.89 -10.60
C LYS A 66 -1.69 -35.26 -9.68
N ALA A 67 -0.74 -34.38 -9.50
CA ALA A 67 0.40 -34.61 -8.61
C ALA A 67 -0.01 -34.75 -7.13
N CYS A 68 -1.02 -34.00 -6.69
CA CYS A 68 -1.61 -34.20 -5.36
C CYS A 68 -2.22 -35.61 -5.20
N CYS A 69 -2.97 -36.08 -6.19
CA CYS A 69 -3.56 -37.42 -6.17
C CYS A 69 -2.53 -38.53 -6.22
N ASP A 70 -1.47 -38.32 -6.97
CA ASP A 70 -0.36 -39.28 -7.13
C ASP A 70 0.63 -39.25 -5.94
N GLY A 71 0.50 -38.27 -5.04
CA GLY A 71 1.38 -38.11 -3.87
C GLY A 71 2.80 -37.65 -4.22
N ASN A 72 2.97 -36.93 -5.34
CA ASN A 72 4.25 -36.48 -5.86
C ASN A 72 4.30 -34.98 -6.18
N LEU A 73 3.55 -34.15 -5.41
CA LEU A 73 3.49 -32.70 -5.62
C LEU A 73 4.86 -32.01 -5.57
N ASP A 74 5.79 -32.54 -4.82
CA ASP A 74 7.18 -32.11 -4.73
C ASP A 74 7.95 -32.21 -6.06
N SER A 75 7.45 -32.99 -7.01
CA SER A 75 8.01 -33.10 -8.37
C SER A 75 7.49 -32.04 -9.34
N VAL A 76 6.48 -31.26 -8.97
CA VAL A 76 5.87 -30.21 -9.80
C VAL A 76 6.39 -28.84 -9.37
N ASP A 77 6.97 -28.10 -10.31
CA ASP A 77 7.34 -26.69 -10.11
C ASP A 77 6.10 -25.81 -10.17
N VAL A 78 5.45 -25.65 -9.01
CA VAL A 78 4.23 -24.82 -8.90
C VAL A 78 4.61 -23.34 -8.86
N ARG A 79 4.26 -22.61 -9.92
CA ARG A 79 4.62 -21.19 -10.10
C ARG A 79 3.42 -20.28 -10.04
N PHE A 80 3.63 -19.12 -9.43
CA PHE A 80 2.72 -18.00 -9.40
C PHE A 80 3.32 -16.79 -10.10
N LYS A 81 2.46 -15.91 -10.61
CA LYS A 81 2.87 -14.65 -11.23
C LYS A 81 3.68 -13.81 -10.25
N GLU A 82 4.89 -13.47 -10.65
CA GLU A 82 5.75 -12.57 -9.90
C GLU A 82 5.28 -11.11 -10.06
N ASN A 83 5.42 -10.32 -9.00
CA ASN A 83 5.09 -8.90 -9.00
C ASN A 83 3.64 -8.57 -9.41
N VAL A 84 2.72 -9.51 -9.21
CA VAL A 84 1.28 -9.32 -9.44
C VAL A 84 0.53 -9.58 -8.14
N SER A 85 -0.33 -8.65 -7.76
CA SER A 85 -1.26 -8.79 -6.65
C SER A 85 -2.68 -9.00 -7.17
N ALA A 86 -3.52 -9.66 -6.37
CA ALA A 86 -4.94 -9.83 -6.66
C ALA A 86 -5.80 -9.45 -5.46
N ALA A 87 -6.96 -8.85 -5.74
CA ALA A 87 -7.95 -8.54 -4.73
C ALA A 87 -9.36 -8.79 -5.26
N THR A 88 -10.21 -9.41 -4.45
CA THR A 88 -11.60 -9.71 -4.81
C THR A 88 -12.57 -8.94 -3.93
N VAL A 89 -13.55 -8.31 -4.56
CA VAL A 89 -14.70 -7.66 -3.91
C VAL A 89 -15.96 -8.43 -4.24
N VAL A 90 -16.64 -8.95 -3.23
CA VAL A 90 -17.92 -9.66 -3.39
C VAL A 90 -19.05 -8.63 -3.47
N CYS A 91 -19.86 -8.74 -4.54
CA CYS A 91 -21.10 -8.02 -4.69
C CYS A 91 -22.25 -8.91 -4.17
N ALA A 92 -22.91 -8.46 -3.12
CA ALA A 92 -24.04 -9.16 -2.49
C ALA A 92 -25.36 -8.43 -2.75
N ALA A 93 -26.46 -9.15 -2.65
CA ALA A 93 -27.79 -8.56 -2.61
C ALA A 93 -27.96 -7.76 -1.30
N LYS A 94 -28.55 -6.56 -1.37
CA LYS A 94 -28.80 -5.71 -0.20
C LYS A 94 -29.67 -6.45 0.82
N GLY A 95 -29.20 -6.50 2.06
CA GLY A 95 -29.82 -7.23 3.16
C GLY A 95 -29.12 -8.56 3.50
N TYR A 96 -28.26 -9.10 2.61
CA TYR A 96 -27.48 -10.29 2.93
C TYR A 96 -26.53 -10.03 4.13
N PRO A 97 -26.37 -10.98 5.09
CA PRO A 97 -26.76 -12.38 5.09
C PRO A 97 -28.21 -12.65 5.55
N GLU A 98 -28.96 -11.65 5.96
CA GLU A 98 -30.37 -11.80 6.39
C GLU A 98 -31.31 -11.93 5.17
N LYS A 99 -32.53 -11.35 5.25
CA LYS A 99 -33.48 -11.36 4.13
C LYS A 99 -33.00 -10.42 3.00
N TYR A 100 -32.92 -10.92 1.81
CA TYR A 100 -32.55 -10.18 0.61
C TYR A 100 -33.46 -10.51 -0.59
N PRO A 101 -33.65 -9.54 -1.52
CA PRO A 101 -34.43 -9.76 -2.74
C PRO A 101 -33.68 -10.68 -3.71
N LYS A 102 -34.44 -11.37 -4.55
CA LYS A 102 -33.96 -12.19 -5.67
C LYS A 102 -34.61 -11.75 -6.97
N GLY A 103 -34.04 -12.13 -8.11
CA GLY A 103 -34.64 -11.82 -9.42
C GLY A 103 -34.21 -10.49 -10.01
N MET A 104 -33.47 -9.64 -9.27
CA MET A 104 -32.93 -8.36 -9.76
C MET A 104 -32.10 -8.58 -11.02
N GLU A 105 -32.26 -7.73 -12.01
CA GLU A 105 -31.42 -7.70 -13.20
C GLU A 105 -30.00 -7.21 -12.85
N ILE A 106 -29.00 -7.89 -13.40
CA ILE A 106 -27.61 -7.49 -13.26
C ILE A 106 -27.18 -6.78 -14.54
N THR A 107 -26.85 -5.49 -14.43
CA THR A 107 -26.40 -4.66 -15.55
C THR A 107 -24.92 -4.26 -15.36
N GLY A 108 -24.25 -3.84 -16.46
CA GLY A 108 -22.86 -3.35 -16.42
C GLY A 108 -21.79 -4.46 -16.43
N LEU A 109 -22.17 -5.73 -16.61
CA LEU A 109 -21.22 -6.85 -16.69
C LEU A 109 -20.25 -6.73 -17.88
N PRO A 110 -20.70 -6.38 -19.12
CA PRO A 110 -19.80 -6.24 -20.26
C PRO A 110 -18.80 -5.12 -20.07
N GLU A 111 -19.17 -4.01 -19.43
CA GLU A 111 -18.32 -2.87 -19.15
C GLU A 111 -17.26 -3.24 -18.10
N ALA A 112 -17.69 -3.85 -17.00
CA ALA A 112 -16.82 -4.33 -15.94
C ALA A 112 -15.79 -5.36 -16.44
N ALA A 113 -16.19 -6.25 -17.35
CA ALA A 113 -15.32 -7.26 -17.93
C ALA A 113 -14.26 -6.69 -18.89
N LYS A 114 -14.47 -5.47 -19.43
CA LYS A 114 -13.49 -4.78 -20.30
C LYS A 114 -12.38 -4.08 -19.51
N GLU A 115 -12.54 -3.90 -18.21
CA GLU A 115 -11.50 -3.28 -17.38
C GLU A 115 -10.24 -4.15 -17.38
N LYS A 116 -9.09 -3.52 -17.64
CA LYS A 116 -7.79 -4.21 -17.68
C LYS A 116 -7.49 -4.87 -16.33
N GLY A 117 -7.12 -6.14 -16.36
CA GLY A 117 -6.75 -6.88 -15.15
C GLY A 117 -7.95 -7.30 -14.30
N VAL A 118 -9.19 -7.16 -14.79
CA VAL A 118 -10.39 -7.55 -14.04
C VAL A 118 -10.96 -8.89 -14.54
N LYS A 119 -11.41 -9.70 -13.59
CA LYS A 119 -12.24 -10.90 -13.83
C LYS A 119 -13.50 -10.83 -12.99
N VAL A 120 -14.65 -11.08 -13.62
CA VAL A 120 -15.94 -11.15 -12.95
C VAL A 120 -16.39 -12.61 -12.87
N TYR A 121 -16.56 -13.11 -11.65
CA TYR A 121 -17.01 -14.48 -11.40
C TYR A 121 -18.47 -14.48 -10.95
N HIS A 122 -19.25 -15.36 -11.55
CA HIS A 122 -20.65 -15.58 -11.22
C HIS A 122 -20.76 -16.55 -10.03
N ALA A 123 -21.60 -16.20 -9.05
CA ALA A 123 -21.95 -17.05 -7.93
C ALA A 123 -23.47 -17.21 -7.87
N GLY A 124 -24.20 -16.40 -7.10
CA GLY A 124 -25.65 -16.43 -7.03
C GLY A 124 -26.33 -15.74 -8.21
N THR A 125 -26.09 -16.22 -9.43
CA THR A 125 -26.70 -15.69 -10.66
C THR A 125 -27.45 -16.76 -11.42
N LYS A 126 -28.40 -16.35 -12.25
CA LYS A 126 -29.12 -17.20 -13.22
C LYS A 126 -29.42 -16.38 -14.48
N ILE A 127 -29.52 -17.05 -15.61
CA ILE A 127 -30.04 -16.47 -16.84
C ILE A 127 -31.53 -16.83 -16.93
N ASP A 128 -32.39 -15.85 -17.16
CA ASP A 128 -33.82 -16.07 -17.35
C ASP A 128 -34.17 -16.47 -18.80
N ALA A 129 -35.46 -16.74 -19.06
CA ALA A 129 -35.93 -17.15 -20.38
C ALA A 129 -35.75 -16.10 -21.48
N ALA A 130 -35.56 -14.82 -21.09
CA ALA A 130 -35.26 -13.71 -22.00
C ALA A 130 -33.75 -13.51 -22.22
N GLY A 131 -32.88 -14.35 -21.63
CA GLY A 131 -31.43 -14.22 -21.72
C GLY A 131 -30.84 -13.18 -20.77
N VAL A 132 -31.61 -12.65 -19.83
CA VAL A 132 -31.15 -11.62 -18.88
C VAL A 132 -30.53 -12.28 -17.67
N THR A 133 -29.34 -11.77 -17.28
CA THR A 133 -28.66 -12.23 -16.06
C THR A 133 -29.31 -11.62 -14.81
N ARG A 134 -29.76 -12.49 -13.88
CA ARG A 134 -30.45 -12.09 -12.65
C ARG A 134 -29.80 -12.62 -11.39
N CYS A 135 -29.96 -11.87 -10.30
CA CYS A 135 -29.59 -12.32 -8.97
C CYS A 135 -30.44 -13.51 -8.51
N SER A 136 -29.80 -14.60 -8.09
CA SER A 136 -30.48 -15.80 -7.57
C SER A 136 -30.02 -16.17 -6.16
N GLY A 137 -28.94 -15.59 -5.65
CA GLY A 137 -28.36 -15.82 -4.33
C GLY A 137 -28.02 -14.56 -3.57
N GLY A 138 -27.53 -14.70 -2.34
CA GLY A 138 -27.10 -13.59 -1.50
C GLY A 138 -25.76 -13.00 -1.91
N ARG A 139 -24.71 -13.84 -2.05
CA ARG A 139 -23.46 -13.49 -2.74
C ARG A 139 -23.69 -13.73 -4.22
N VAL A 140 -23.61 -12.67 -5.02
CA VAL A 140 -24.05 -12.69 -6.42
C VAL A 140 -22.89 -12.76 -7.39
N LEU A 141 -21.89 -11.90 -7.20
CA LEU A 141 -20.68 -11.83 -8.02
C LEU A 141 -19.44 -11.70 -7.14
N ALA A 142 -18.31 -12.18 -7.63
CA ALA A 142 -16.99 -11.84 -7.11
C ALA A 142 -16.21 -11.13 -8.22
N VAL A 143 -15.75 -9.92 -7.96
CA VAL A 143 -15.00 -9.08 -8.92
C VAL A 143 -13.56 -9.02 -8.47
N THR A 144 -12.67 -9.68 -9.23
CA THR A 144 -11.24 -9.75 -8.93
C THR A 144 -10.48 -8.80 -9.82
N GLY A 145 -9.72 -7.90 -9.21
CA GLY A 145 -8.75 -7.04 -9.87
C GLY A 145 -7.33 -7.58 -9.70
N LEU A 146 -6.52 -7.44 -10.73
CA LEU A 146 -5.08 -7.71 -10.74
C LEU A 146 -4.33 -6.39 -10.92
N GLY A 147 -3.18 -6.25 -10.28
CA GLY A 147 -2.31 -5.07 -10.38
C GLY A 147 -0.88 -5.39 -9.97
N ASN A 148 0.05 -4.47 -10.19
CA ASN A 148 1.45 -4.62 -9.79
C ASN A 148 1.60 -4.61 -8.25
N ASP A 149 0.65 -4.02 -7.56
CA ASP A 149 0.54 -4.06 -6.11
C ASP A 149 -0.92 -4.22 -5.67
N LEU A 150 -1.13 -4.39 -4.37
CA LEU A 150 -2.47 -4.58 -3.80
C LEU A 150 -3.37 -3.34 -3.98
N SER A 151 -2.81 -2.14 -4.00
CA SER A 151 -3.57 -0.90 -4.21
C SER A 151 -4.13 -0.82 -5.62
N GLU A 152 -3.32 -1.15 -6.63
CA GLU A 152 -3.76 -1.23 -8.04
C GLU A 152 -4.81 -2.32 -8.24
N ALA A 153 -4.58 -3.51 -7.66
CA ALA A 153 -5.53 -4.62 -7.72
C ALA A 153 -6.90 -4.23 -7.13
N LEU A 154 -6.91 -3.57 -5.98
CA LEU A 154 -8.13 -3.06 -5.35
C LEU A 154 -8.80 -1.96 -6.18
N ALA A 155 -8.02 -1.01 -6.69
CA ALA A 155 -8.53 0.08 -7.53
C ALA A 155 -9.25 -0.48 -8.77
N ALA A 156 -8.65 -1.47 -9.44
CA ALA A 156 -9.24 -2.15 -10.59
C ALA A 156 -10.54 -2.88 -10.21
N SER A 157 -10.53 -3.65 -9.12
CA SER A 157 -11.72 -4.35 -8.62
C SER A 157 -12.86 -3.37 -8.30
N TYR A 158 -12.60 -2.32 -7.51
CA TYR A 158 -13.63 -1.33 -7.16
C TYR A 158 -14.13 -0.52 -8.34
N LYS A 159 -13.28 -0.22 -9.33
CA LYS A 159 -13.67 0.46 -10.56
C LYS A 159 -14.72 -0.37 -11.30
N ALA A 160 -14.47 -1.66 -11.48
CA ALA A 160 -15.40 -2.58 -12.13
C ALA A 160 -16.68 -2.80 -11.31
N VAL A 161 -16.56 -2.95 -9.99
CA VAL A 161 -17.73 -3.08 -9.09
C VAL A 161 -18.69 -1.90 -9.24
N ARG A 162 -18.19 -0.67 -9.39
CA ARG A 162 -19.03 0.53 -9.54
C ARG A 162 -19.80 0.58 -10.86
N GLN A 163 -19.36 -0.13 -11.90
CA GLN A 163 -20.07 -0.23 -13.18
C GLN A 163 -21.24 -1.20 -13.14
N ILE A 164 -21.22 -2.16 -12.21
CA ILE A 164 -22.25 -3.18 -12.06
C ILE A 164 -23.39 -2.63 -11.18
N SER A 165 -24.63 -2.94 -11.52
CA SER A 165 -25.81 -2.61 -10.72
C SER A 165 -26.78 -3.79 -10.65
N PHE A 166 -27.48 -3.91 -9.51
CA PHE A 166 -28.57 -4.87 -9.31
C PHE A 166 -29.89 -4.09 -9.28
N LYS A 167 -30.66 -4.18 -10.36
CA LYS A 167 -31.86 -3.36 -10.57
C LYS A 167 -33.12 -4.19 -10.45
N ASP A 168 -34.11 -3.65 -9.76
CA ASP A 168 -35.49 -4.08 -9.79
C ASP A 168 -36.34 -2.94 -10.36
N GLU A 169 -37.52 -3.22 -10.89
CA GLU A 169 -38.37 -2.21 -11.51
C GLU A 169 -38.63 -1.04 -10.56
N GLY A 170 -38.14 0.15 -10.94
CA GLY A 170 -38.34 1.39 -10.17
C GLY A 170 -37.55 1.55 -8.89
N ALA A 171 -36.65 0.61 -8.55
CA ALA A 171 -35.86 0.66 -7.34
C ALA A 171 -34.44 1.25 -7.58
N ALA A 172 -33.84 1.79 -6.51
CA ALA A 172 -32.43 2.12 -6.48
C ALA A 172 -31.58 0.85 -6.61
N ASP A 173 -30.26 1.00 -6.87
CA ASP A 173 -29.33 -0.12 -6.93
C ASP A 173 -29.36 -0.93 -5.61
N LEU A 174 -29.71 -2.18 -5.71
CA LEU A 174 -29.82 -3.13 -4.60
C LEU A 174 -28.54 -3.96 -4.41
N LYS A 175 -27.44 -3.56 -5.05
CA LYS A 175 -26.11 -4.12 -4.82
C LYS A 175 -25.51 -3.60 -3.52
N HIS A 176 -24.95 -4.51 -2.76
CA HIS A 176 -24.14 -4.19 -1.57
C HIS A 176 -22.74 -4.79 -1.72
N PHE A 177 -21.73 -4.04 -1.31
CA PHE A 177 -20.36 -4.52 -1.24
C PHE A 177 -19.58 -3.76 -0.14
N ARG A 178 -18.56 -4.40 0.39
CA ARG A 178 -17.69 -3.77 1.39
C ARG A 178 -16.72 -2.80 0.71
N THR A 179 -16.54 -1.62 1.31
CA THR A 179 -15.64 -0.56 0.83
C THR A 179 -14.30 -0.53 1.56
N ASP A 180 -14.09 -1.46 2.52
CA ASP A 180 -12.94 -1.52 3.40
C ASP A 180 -12.06 -2.77 3.17
N ILE A 181 -12.23 -3.47 2.03
CA ILE A 181 -11.44 -4.65 1.69
C ILE A 181 -9.95 -4.27 1.67
N ALA A 182 -9.14 -5.06 2.37
CA ALA A 182 -7.69 -4.88 2.52
C ALA A 182 -7.24 -3.51 3.05
N LYS A 183 -8.13 -2.68 3.63
CA LYS A 183 -7.78 -1.36 4.17
C LYS A 183 -6.61 -1.39 5.16
N GLY A 184 -6.48 -2.47 5.94
CA GLY A 184 -5.37 -2.66 6.87
C GLY A 184 -4.10 -3.26 6.26
N ALA A 185 -4.19 -3.78 5.01
CA ALA A 185 -3.07 -4.39 4.31
C ALA A 185 -2.47 -3.47 3.26
N VAL A 186 -3.26 -2.55 2.71
CA VAL A 186 -2.74 -1.45 1.89
C VAL A 186 -2.04 -0.48 2.84
N LYS A 187 -0.74 -0.63 2.98
CA LYS A 187 0.06 0.34 3.72
C LYS A 187 0.00 1.66 2.97
N ARG A 188 -0.52 2.70 3.61
CA ARG A 188 -0.44 4.06 3.08
C ARG A 188 1.04 4.45 3.03
N LYS A 189 1.50 4.97 1.90
CA LYS A 189 2.86 5.51 1.80
C LYS A 189 3.05 6.60 2.86
N LEU A 190 4.18 6.54 3.56
CA LEU A 190 4.59 7.57 4.50
C LEU A 190 4.84 8.88 3.75
N ARG A 191 4.25 9.98 4.18
CA ARG A 191 4.35 11.27 3.49
C ARG A 191 5.51 12.08 4.06
N ILE A 192 6.56 12.25 3.26
CA ILE A 192 7.80 12.92 3.65
C ILE A 192 7.81 14.36 3.14
N GLY A 193 8.08 15.31 4.06
CA GLY A 193 8.45 16.68 3.74
C GLY A 193 9.96 16.87 3.87
N VAL A 194 10.55 17.64 2.99
CA VAL A 194 11.98 17.91 2.96
C VAL A 194 12.25 19.40 3.20
N LEU A 195 13.10 19.70 4.17
CA LEU A 195 13.70 21.03 4.33
C LEU A 195 15.17 20.97 3.89
N GLY A 196 15.57 21.83 2.95
CA GLY A 196 16.93 21.84 2.45
C GLY A 196 17.40 23.21 1.99
N SER A 197 18.70 23.53 2.22
CA SER A 197 19.33 24.82 1.85
C SER A 197 20.35 24.69 0.73
N THR A 198 20.67 23.48 0.28
CA THR A 198 21.81 23.18 -0.59
C THR A 198 21.41 22.39 -1.83
N ARG A 199 22.36 21.69 -2.46
CA ARG A 199 22.13 20.87 -3.66
C ARG A 199 21.20 19.68 -3.43
N GLY A 200 21.03 19.23 -2.17
CA GLY A 200 20.16 18.12 -1.84
C GLY A 200 20.62 16.78 -2.46
N THR A 201 21.94 16.53 -2.53
CA THR A 201 22.45 15.26 -3.07
C THR A 201 21.99 14.05 -2.26
N ALA A 202 21.89 14.19 -0.93
CA ALA A 202 21.38 13.14 -0.05
C ALA A 202 19.87 12.86 -0.23
N LEU A 203 19.13 13.68 -1.00
CA LEU A 203 17.74 13.41 -1.34
C LEU A 203 17.59 12.37 -2.47
N LEU A 204 18.59 12.25 -3.36
CA LEU A 204 18.51 11.37 -4.52
C LEU A 204 18.28 9.89 -4.14
N PRO A 205 19.02 9.30 -3.18
CA PRO A 205 18.77 7.92 -2.74
C PRO A 205 17.36 7.72 -2.16
N VAL A 206 16.81 8.74 -1.48
CA VAL A 206 15.45 8.68 -0.93
C VAL A 206 14.42 8.67 -2.07
N ILE A 207 14.61 9.52 -3.09
CA ILE A 207 13.78 9.56 -4.29
C ILE A 207 13.79 8.18 -4.97
N GLU A 208 14.98 7.62 -5.17
CA GLU A 208 15.16 6.31 -5.82
C GLU A 208 14.50 5.19 -5.01
N ALA A 209 14.70 5.16 -3.69
CA ALA A 209 14.10 4.18 -2.80
C ALA A 209 12.56 4.26 -2.76
N CYS A 210 12.00 5.47 -2.84
CA CYS A 210 10.54 5.67 -2.99
C CYS A 210 10.05 5.17 -4.36
N ALA A 211 10.80 5.43 -5.43
CA ALA A 211 10.42 5.08 -6.79
C ALA A 211 10.46 3.56 -7.05
N ASN A 212 11.46 2.87 -6.53
CA ASN A 212 11.63 1.42 -6.69
C ASN A 212 10.88 0.59 -5.63
N GLY A 213 10.16 1.25 -4.68
CA GLY A 213 9.38 0.60 -3.63
C GLY A 213 10.19 0.05 -2.45
N THR A 214 11.51 0.21 -2.42
CA THR A 214 12.37 -0.18 -1.28
C THR A 214 11.97 0.60 -0.02
N LEU A 215 11.55 1.86 -0.20
CA LEU A 215 10.99 2.71 0.83
C LEU A 215 9.51 2.97 0.53
N HIS A 216 8.63 2.46 1.39
CA HIS A 216 7.18 2.64 1.25
C HIS A 216 6.75 4.05 1.69
N ALA A 217 7.27 5.06 1.01
CA ALA A 217 7.04 6.46 1.27
C ALA A 217 6.88 7.26 -0.03
N GLU A 218 6.42 8.49 0.09
CA GLU A 218 6.37 9.47 -1.00
C GLU A 218 6.83 10.84 -0.49
N ILE A 219 7.58 11.57 -1.31
CA ILE A 219 7.94 12.96 -1.02
C ILE A 219 6.78 13.83 -1.49
N VAL A 220 6.19 14.58 -0.56
CA VAL A 220 5.00 15.42 -0.84
C VAL A 220 5.29 16.91 -0.72
N ALA A 221 6.41 17.29 -0.10
CA ALA A 221 6.82 18.68 0.01
C ALA A 221 8.35 18.81 -0.02
N VAL A 222 8.86 19.85 -0.70
CA VAL A 222 10.26 20.27 -0.66
C VAL A 222 10.30 21.78 -0.45
N VAL A 223 10.86 22.21 0.68
CA VAL A 223 10.93 23.61 1.08
C VAL A 223 12.37 24.04 1.27
N SER A 224 12.73 25.23 0.79
CA SER A 224 14.04 25.82 0.96
C SER A 224 13.96 27.26 1.43
N ASN A 225 14.94 27.66 2.27
CA ASN A 225 15.17 29.05 2.67
C ASN A 225 16.00 29.82 1.63
N ARG A 226 16.36 29.22 0.51
CA ARG A 226 17.12 29.83 -0.57
C ARG A 226 16.40 29.61 -1.89
N SER A 227 16.13 30.71 -2.60
CA SER A 227 15.44 30.68 -3.90
C SER A 227 16.24 30.00 -5.01
N ASP A 228 17.58 30.01 -4.88
CA ASP A 228 18.55 29.43 -5.81
C ASP A 228 19.00 28.02 -5.45
N ALA A 229 18.41 27.41 -4.41
CA ALA A 229 18.82 26.08 -3.97
C ALA A 229 18.42 24.99 -4.97
N PRO A 230 19.37 24.20 -5.53
CA PRO A 230 19.05 23.16 -6.54
C PRO A 230 18.19 22.01 -6.01
N ILE A 231 17.99 21.92 -4.68
CA ILE A 231 17.05 20.95 -4.11
C ILE A 231 15.59 21.25 -4.54
N LEU A 232 15.26 22.52 -4.82
CA LEU A 232 13.94 22.89 -5.35
C LEU A 232 13.68 22.31 -6.75
N ASP A 233 14.72 22.24 -7.59
CA ASP A 233 14.58 21.63 -8.92
C ASP A 233 14.31 20.13 -8.82
N LYS A 234 14.95 19.45 -7.84
CA LYS A 234 14.65 18.07 -7.53
C LYS A 234 13.18 17.87 -7.10
N GLY A 235 12.67 18.75 -6.23
CA GLY A 235 11.27 18.75 -5.84
C GLY A 235 10.32 18.92 -7.02
N ARG A 236 10.58 19.89 -7.92
CA ARG A 236 9.79 20.12 -9.13
C ARG A 236 9.82 18.91 -10.07
N GLY A 237 10.96 18.23 -10.16
CA GLY A 237 11.15 17.01 -10.97
C GLY A 237 10.33 15.82 -10.51
N LEU A 238 9.82 15.82 -9.27
CA LEU A 238 8.96 14.75 -8.72
C LEU A 238 7.51 14.85 -9.21
N GLY A 239 7.12 15.97 -9.83
CA GLY A 239 5.81 16.14 -10.45
C GLY A 239 4.90 17.15 -9.74
N PRO A 240 3.71 17.41 -10.32
CA PRO A 240 2.84 18.49 -9.90
C PRO A 240 2.19 18.28 -8.51
N ASN A 241 2.18 17.08 -8.01
CA ASN A 241 1.59 16.76 -6.70
C ASN A 241 2.54 17.04 -5.53
N VAL A 242 3.80 17.46 -5.80
CA VAL A 242 4.78 17.79 -4.78
C VAL A 242 4.81 19.30 -4.55
N THR A 243 4.47 19.73 -3.35
CA THR A 243 4.56 21.13 -2.94
C THR A 243 6.01 21.56 -2.89
N THR A 244 6.48 22.32 -3.89
CA THR A 244 7.88 22.78 -3.91
C THR A 244 7.90 24.30 -3.75
N LYS A 245 8.43 24.79 -2.62
CA LYS A 245 8.41 26.21 -2.29
C LYS A 245 9.73 26.74 -1.74
N PHE A 246 10.06 27.95 -2.17
CA PHE A 246 10.99 28.83 -1.48
C PHE A 246 10.23 29.65 -0.44
N VAL A 247 10.72 29.66 0.79
CA VAL A 247 10.23 30.50 1.88
C VAL A 247 11.35 31.46 2.27
N SER A 248 11.09 32.77 2.15
CA SER A 248 12.09 33.77 2.52
C SER A 248 12.19 33.87 4.03
N SER A 249 13.41 33.82 4.55
CA SER A 249 13.67 34.08 5.97
C SER A 249 14.01 35.55 6.26
N LYS A 250 13.94 36.41 5.22
CA LYS A 250 14.25 37.83 5.37
C LYS A 250 13.12 38.50 6.17
N ASP A 251 13.51 39.32 7.14
CA ASP A 251 12.61 40.08 8.00
C ASP A 251 11.67 39.22 8.89
N LEU A 252 11.94 37.90 9.00
CA LEU A 252 11.24 37.00 9.90
C LEU A 252 12.12 36.56 11.08
N SER A 253 11.52 36.45 12.27
CA SER A 253 12.16 35.73 13.36
C SER A 253 12.32 34.26 13.01
N ARG A 254 13.13 33.51 13.77
CA ARG A 254 13.28 32.06 13.60
C ARG A 254 11.93 31.36 13.75
N GLU A 255 11.21 31.71 14.79
CA GLU A 255 9.91 31.13 15.14
C GLU A 255 8.87 31.41 14.06
N GLN A 256 8.82 32.64 13.52
CA GLN A 256 7.90 33.02 12.44
C GLN A 256 8.19 32.23 11.15
N TYR A 257 9.48 32.15 10.78
CA TYR A 257 9.90 31.38 9.61
C TYR A 257 9.57 29.88 9.74
N ASP A 258 9.86 29.31 10.90
CA ASP A 258 9.61 27.89 11.18
C ASP A 258 8.12 27.56 11.26
N ALA A 259 7.29 28.52 11.74
CA ALA A 259 5.83 28.40 11.73
C ALA A 259 5.28 28.38 10.29
N GLU A 260 5.81 29.25 9.40
CA GLU A 260 5.43 29.25 7.98
C GLU A 260 5.81 27.92 7.29
N CYS A 261 7.04 27.42 7.55
CA CYS A 261 7.47 26.10 7.06
C CYS A 261 6.55 24.99 7.58
N THR A 262 6.22 25.02 8.87
CA THR A 262 5.31 24.03 9.48
C THR A 262 3.93 24.05 8.83
N SER A 263 3.35 25.24 8.61
CA SER A 263 2.05 25.38 7.93
C SER A 263 2.08 24.73 6.53
N LEU A 264 3.09 25.04 5.73
CA LEU A 264 3.25 24.47 4.39
C LEU A 264 3.39 22.93 4.41
N LEU A 265 4.13 22.40 5.37
CA LEU A 265 4.32 20.96 5.52
C LEU A 265 3.00 20.27 5.95
N VAL A 266 2.27 20.88 6.88
CA VAL A 266 0.95 20.38 7.34
C VAL A 266 -0.06 20.40 6.20
N ASP A 267 -0.16 21.51 5.47
CA ASP A 267 -1.07 21.65 4.32
C ASP A 267 -0.77 20.64 3.21
N ALA A 268 0.52 20.30 3.03
CA ALA A 268 0.93 19.22 2.14
C ALA A 268 0.68 17.81 2.72
N GLY A 269 0.18 17.70 3.95
CA GLY A 269 -0.08 16.43 4.62
C GLY A 269 1.18 15.64 4.98
N VAL A 270 2.27 16.34 5.29
CA VAL A 270 3.53 15.72 5.72
C VAL A 270 3.37 15.03 7.07
N GLU A 271 3.95 13.84 7.19
CA GLU A 271 3.98 13.05 8.42
C GLU A 271 5.37 13.02 9.05
N TYR A 272 6.42 13.05 8.21
CA TYR A 272 7.81 13.08 8.64
C TYR A 272 8.58 14.16 7.89
N VAL A 273 9.45 14.85 8.61
CA VAL A 273 10.33 15.89 8.06
C VAL A 273 11.75 15.35 7.94
N LEU A 274 12.33 15.48 6.76
CA LEU A 274 13.73 15.14 6.48
C LEU A 274 14.52 16.42 6.23
N LEU A 275 15.54 16.66 7.04
CA LEU A 275 16.47 17.79 6.87
C LEU A 275 17.62 17.35 5.96
N VAL A 276 17.74 17.96 4.79
CA VAL A 276 18.75 17.61 3.77
C VAL A 276 19.65 18.78 3.47
N GLY A 277 20.82 18.81 4.12
CA GLY A 277 21.74 19.95 4.02
C GLY A 277 21.03 21.25 4.40
N TYR A 278 20.20 21.22 5.42
CA TYR A 278 19.48 22.36 5.93
C TYR A 278 20.38 23.17 6.85
N MET A 279 20.60 24.46 6.52
CA MET A 279 21.62 25.30 7.14
C MET A 279 21.08 26.28 8.19
N ARG A 280 19.88 26.04 8.69
CA ARG A 280 19.28 26.87 9.74
C ARG A 280 19.10 26.07 11.03
N ILE A 281 19.20 26.78 12.14
CA ILE A 281 18.85 26.23 13.46
C ILE A 281 17.33 26.35 13.61
N LEU A 282 16.68 25.23 13.90
CA LEU A 282 15.24 25.16 14.13
C LEU A 282 14.86 25.79 15.47
N SER A 283 13.66 26.34 15.52
CA SER A 283 13.07 26.86 16.77
C SER A 283 12.61 25.71 17.69
N LYS A 284 12.41 26.03 18.95
CA LYS A 284 11.88 25.05 19.90
C LYS A 284 10.46 24.62 19.52
N GLU A 285 9.63 25.53 19.07
CA GLU A 285 8.26 25.30 18.62
C GLU A 285 8.21 24.34 17.46
N PHE A 286 9.13 24.46 16.48
CA PHE A 286 9.23 23.52 15.36
C PHE A 286 9.65 22.14 15.84
N THR A 287 10.67 22.03 16.68
CA THR A 287 11.16 20.74 17.18
C THR A 287 10.16 20.04 18.07
N ASP A 288 9.39 20.78 18.89
CA ASP A 288 8.32 20.23 19.71
C ASP A 288 7.14 19.70 18.85
N PHE A 289 6.73 20.48 17.82
CA PHE A 289 5.66 20.08 16.92
C PHE A 289 6.00 18.81 16.12
N TRP A 290 7.23 18.74 15.64
CA TRP A 290 7.72 17.59 14.86
C TRP A 290 8.48 16.56 15.70
N ALA A 291 8.31 16.56 17.02
CA ALA A 291 8.99 15.61 17.92
C ALA A 291 8.74 14.17 17.49
N GLY A 292 9.81 13.36 17.42
CA GLY A 292 9.80 11.99 16.93
C GLY A 292 9.52 11.81 15.43
N ARG A 293 9.33 12.93 14.69
CA ARG A 293 8.99 12.92 13.26
C ARG A 293 9.88 13.85 12.41
N CYS A 294 11.01 14.30 12.95
CA CYS A 294 11.98 15.11 12.25
C CYS A 294 13.35 14.46 12.34
N VAL A 295 13.99 14.26 11.18
CA VAL A 295 15.27 13.57 11.06
C VAL A 295 16.25 14.44 10.28
N ASN A 296 17.50 14.54 10.78
CA ASN A 296 18.59 15.23 10.13
C ASN A 296 19.70 14.25 9.75
N VAL A 297 20.21 14.39 8.53
CA VAL A 297 21.41 13.69 8.09
C VAL A 297 22.59 14.63 8.25
N HIS A 298 23.46 14.34 9.21
CA HIS A 298 24.67 15.11 9.46
C HIS A 298 25.87 14.51 8.70
N PRO A 299 26.67 15.33 7.95
CA PRO A 299 27.75 14.81 7.11
C PRO A 299 28.96 14.33 7.91
N SER A 300 29.00 14.55 9.22
CA SER A 300 30.15 14.16 10.08
C SER A 300 29.67 13.60 11.41
N LEU A 301 30.53 12.79 12.04
CA LEU A 301 30.24 12.19 13.37
C LEU A 301 30.17 13.27 14.45
N LEU A 302 29.00 13.38 15.08
CA LEU A 302 28.79 14.20 16.25
C LEU A 302 29.00 13.37 17.54
N PRO A 303 29.52 13.96 18.63
CA PRO A 303 29.97 15.36 18.78
C PRO A 303 31.43 15.60 18.29
N LYS A 304 32.15 14.56 17.85
CA LYS A 304 33.57 14.59 17.56
C LYS A 304 33.96 15.62 16.50
N HIS A 305 33.10 15.88 15.54
CA HIS A 305 33.30 16.82 14.43
C HIS A 305 32.18 17.87 14.35
N ALA A 306 31.66 18.31 15.48
CA ALA A 306 30.65 19.35 15.52
C ALA A 306 31.25 20.67 15.01
N GLY A 307 30.65 21.28 13.99
CA GLY A 307 31.05 22.59 13.44
C GLY A 307 32.01 22.55 12.26
N GLY A 308 32.46 21.37 11.79
CA GLY A 308 33.33 21.24 10.61
C GLY A 308 32.59 20.70 9.38
N MET A 309 32.93 21.22 8.18
CA MET A 309 32.39 20.74 6.89
C MET A 309 33.33 19.76 6.19
N ASP A 310 34.18 19.06 6.89
CA ASP A 310 35.19 18.21 6.27
C ASP A 310 34.70 16.75 6.15
N LEU A 311 34.65 16.32 4.88
CA LEU A 311 34.59 14.97 4.32
C LEU A 311 33.24 14.29 4.27
N ALA A 312 32.63 14.45 3.10
CA ALA A 312 31.62 13.60 2.54
C ALA A 312 32.22 12.27 2.05
N VAL A 313 32.21 11.25 2.88
CA VAL A 313 32.36 9.88 2.37
C VAL A 313 31.30 9.00 3.03
N SER A 314 30.48 8.32 2.19
CA SER A 314 29.55 7.25 2.58
C SER A 314 28.18 7.61 3.16
N CYS A 315 27.66 8.82 2.99
CA CYS A 315 26.28 9.17 3.44
C CYS A 315 25.15 8.45 2.70
N VAL A 316 25.37 7.91 1.52
CA VAL A 316 24.28 7.39 0.64
C VAL A 316 23.62 6.13 1.20
N LEU A 317 24.42 5.16 1.62
CA LEU A 317 23.92 3.90 2.21
C LEU A 317 23.26 4.12 3.57
N THR A 318 23.72 5.07 4.33
CA THR A 318 23.23 5.38 5.69
C THR A 318 21.86 6.02 5.67
N VAL A 319 21.56 6.91 4.71
CA VAL A 319 20.22 7.52 4.59
C VAL A 319 19.18 6.45 4.27
N ILE A 320 19.50 5.49 3.41
CA ILE A 320 18.59 4.38 3.06
C ILE A 320 18.37 3.49 4.27
N MET A 321 19.42 3.09 4.99
CA MET A 321 19.28 2.30 6.22
C MET A 321 18.52 3.05 7.31
N LEU A 322 18.76 4.34 7.47
CA LEU A 322 18.09 5.17 8.47
C LEU A 322 16.59 5.25 8.21
N VAL A 323 16.18 5.44 6.97
CA VAL A 323 14.77 5.50 6.58
C VAL A 323 14.10 4.12 6.68
N ILE A 324 14.82 3.04 6.40
CA ILE A 324 14.35 1.66 6.60
C ILE A 324 14.16 1.38 8.11
N ILE A 325 15.11 1.79 8.95
CA ILE A 325 15.02 1.65 10.42
C ILE A 325 13.87 2.48 10.98
N LEU A 326 13.61 3.68 10.46
CA LEU A 326 12.48 4.52 10.87
C LEU A 326 11.11 3.93 10.49
N LEU A 327 11.03 3.13 9.46
CA LEU A 327 9.81 2.42 9.08
C LEU A 327 9.51 1.22 9.99
N ASP A 328 10.54 0.57 10.55
CA ASP A 328 10.40 -0.47 11.58
C ASP A 328 10.15 0.12 12.99
N ILE A 329 10.56 1.38 13.22
CA ILE A 329 10.39 2.10 14.50
C ILE A 329 8.97 2.68 14.69
N SER A 330 8.00 2.42 13.80
CA SER A 330 6.59 2.72 14.11
C SER A 330 6.09 2.06 15.43
N VAL A 331 6.95 1.32 16.12
CA VAL A 331 6.75 0.65 17.43
C VAL A 331 7.41 1.39 18.60
N LEU A 332 8.35 2.30 18.37
CA LEU A 332 9.07 2.99 19.44
C LEU A 332 8.69 4.47 19.51
N LYS A 333 7.98 4.84 20.57
CA LYS A 333 7.78 6.24 20.97
C LYS A 333 9.10 6.83 21.43
N LEU A 334 9.72 7.68 20.60
CA LEU A 334 10.90 8.46 20.97
C LEU A 334 10.54 9.94 20.91
N ASP A 335 10.62 10.59 22.06
CA ASP A 335 10.29 12.02 22.27
C ASP A 335 11.46 12.96 21.91
N THR A 336 12.31 12.63 20.93
CA THR A 336 13.54 13.39 20.66
C THR A 336 13.81 13.54 19.17
N VAL A 337 14.34 14.70 18.74
CA VAL A 337 14.98 14.85 17.43
C VAL A 337 16.18 13.91 17.38
N ILE A 338 16.10 12.88 16.55
CA ILE A 338 17.14 11.85 16.50
C ILE A 338 18.20 12.29 15.49
N CYS A 339 19.41 12.57 15.99
CA CYS A 339 20.62 12.67 15.18
C CYS A 339 21.28 11.29 15.17
N PHE A 340 21.30 10.63 14.02
CA PHE A 340 21.99 9.35 13.89
C PHE A 340 23.45 9.53 13.48
N PHE A 341 24.29 8.72 14.08
CA PHE A 341 25.71 8.64 13.80
C PHE A 341 26.01 7.41 12.96
N VAL A 342 26.91 7.56 11.99
CA VAL A 342 27.47 6.44 11.26
C VAL A 342 28.79 6.09 11.94
N SER A 343 28.89 4.90 12.52
CA SER A 343 30.17 4.27 12.80
C SER A 343 30.54 3.37 11.62
N GLU A 344 31.82 3.42 11.22
CA GLU A 344 32.42 2.48 10.26
C GLU A 344 32.24 1.03 10.71
#